data_4dcdca3616f7101d8d546d1291d29335
#
_entry.id   4dcdca3616f7101d8d546d1291d29335
#
_cell.length_a   1.000
_cell.length_b   1.000
_cell.length_c   1.000
_cell.angle_alpha   90.00
_cell.angle_beta   90.00
_cell.angle_gamma   90.00
#
_symmetry.space_group_name_H-M   'P 1'
#
loop_
_entity.id
_entity.type
_entity.pdbx_description
1 polymer ?
#
loop_
_entity_poly.entity_id
_entity_poly.type
_entity_poly.pdbx_seq_one_letter_code
_entity_poly.pdbx_strand_id
1 'polypeptide(L)'
;LRYSEFKVSYAIAIGGVSAIALLGHTNCGMVNLMGRREQFIAGLVEKAGWDPEWAEAHFQHFAPMFEIGNEVDFVLSEAKRRRLRYPKLMVAPLLYRTEDSQLYQLKEGTL
;
A
#
# COMPACT_ATOMS: atom_id res chain seq x y z
N LEU A 1 -9.95 2.41 -1.31
CA LEU A 1 -9.10 3.51 -1.79
C LEU A 1 -9.83 4.84 -1.79
N ARG A 2 -11.04 4.88 -2.35
CA ARG A 2 -11.86 6.11 -2.33
C ARG A 2 -12.15 6.57 -0.92
N TYR A 3 -12.35 5.64 -0.03
CA TYR A 3 -12.63 5.89 1.37
C TYR A 3 -11.43 6.57 2.05
N SER A 4 -10.24 6.04 1.78
CA SER A 4 -9.00 6.61 2.30
C SER A 4 -8.73 8.00 1.72
N GLU A 5 -9.03 8.20 0.44
CA GLU A 5 -8.87 9.50 -0.21
C GLU A 5 -9.71 10.58 0.46
N PHE A 6 -10.96 10.27 0.78
CA PHE A 6 -11.81 11.22 1.47
C PHE A 6 -11.28 11.58 2.85
N LYS A 7 -10.80 10.59 3.60
CA LYS A 7 -10.23 10.84 4.93
C LYS A 7 -9.01 11.74 4.87
N VAL A 8 -8.15 11.54 3.89
CA VAL A 8 -6.97 12.37 3.68
C VAL A 8 -7.40 13.82 3.36
N SER A 9 -8.32 13.99 2.42
CA SER A 9 -8.79 15.33 2.06
C SER A 9 -9.47 16.04 3.24
N TYR A 10 -10.22 15.31 4.04
CA TYR A 10 -10.84 15.86 5.26
C TYR A 10 -9.78 16.34 6.25
N ALA A 11 -8.75 15.51 6.49
CA ALA A 11 -7.68 15.86 7.42
C ALA A 11 -6.94 17.14 6.98
N ILE A 12 -6.78 17.31 5.69
CA ILE A 12 -6.15 18.50 5.13
C ILE A 12 -7.08 19.72 5.28
N ALA A 13 -8.31 19.58 4.79
CA ALA A 13 -9.23 20.73 4.68
C ALA A 13 -9.72 21.21 6.05
N ILE A 14 -10.02 20.31 6.94
CA ILE A 14 -10.60 20.60 8.25
C ILE A 14 -9.58 20.45 9.38
N GLY A 15 -8.76 19.42 9.30
CA GLY A 15 -7.80 19.09 10.37
C GLY A 15 -6.52 19.90 10.35
N GLY A 16 -6.26 20.70 9.31
CA GLY A 16 -5.07 21.54 9.25
C GLY A 16 -3.77 20.80 8.97
N VAL A 17 -3.85 19.60 8.38
CA VAL A 17 -2.67 18.85 7.99
C VAL A 17 -1.93 19.57 6.87
N SER A 18 -0.62 19.74 7.00
CA SER A 18 0.21 20.45 6.04
C SER A 18 1.28 19.58 5.39
N ALA A 19 1.43 18.34 5.83
CA ALA A 19 2.40 17.41 5.27
C ALA A 19 1.85 15.99 5.31
N ILE A 20 2.26 15.17 4.34
CA ILE A 20 1.90 13.76 4.22
C ILE A 20 3.19 12.95 4.17
N ALA A 21 3.32 11.97 5.05
CA ALA A 21 4.37 10.98 4.98
C ALA A 21 3.79 9.68 4.44
N LEU A 22 4.38 9.16 3.38
CA LEU A 22 4.00 7.87 2.81
C LEU A 22 5.02 6.84 3.26
N LEU A 23 4.58 5.89 4.05
CA LEU A 23 5.46 4.93 4.68
C LEU A 23 5.25 3.54 4.08
N GLY A 24 6.23 3.05 3.33
CA GLY A 24 6.30 1.66 2.94
C GLY A 24 7.21 0.88 3.89
N HIS A 25 7.18 -0.42 3.81
CA HIS A 25 8.07 -1.28 4.59
C HIS A 25 8.56 -2.43 3.73
N THR A 26 9.78 -2.91 4.02
CA THR A 26 10.32 -4.09 3.34
C THR A 26 9.60 -5.35 3.78
N ASN A 27 9.74 -6.41 2.99
CA ASN A 27 9.07 -7.69 3.23
C ASN A 27 7.55 -7.56 3.28
N CYS A 28 6.99 -6.68 2.46
CA CYS A 28 5.55 -6.48 2.40
C CYS A 28 4.87 -7.68 1.76
N GLY A 29 3.86 -8.23 2.43
CA GLY A 29 3.11 -9.38 1.93
C GLY A 29 2.33 -9.10 0.65
N MET A 30 2.14 -7.83 0.30
CA MET A 30 1.43 -7.47 -0.93
C MET A 30 2.32 -7.49 -2.17
N VAL A 31 3.64 -7.56 -2.00
CA VAL A 31 4.56 -7.76 -3.12
C VAL A 31 4.37 -9.18 -3.66
N ASN A 32 4.14 -9.28 -4.95
CA ASN A 32 3.87 -10.55 -5.62
C ASN A 32 2.67 -11.30 -5.02
N LEU A 33 1.63 -10.58 -4.67
CA LEU A 33 0.44 -11.16 -4.05
C LEU A 33 -0.21 -12.23 -4.93
N MET A 34 -0.27 -12.01 -6.23
CA MET A 34 -0.88 -12.96 -7.16
C MET A 34 -0.15 -14.30 -7.17
N GLY A 35 1.15 -14.31 -6.89
CA GLY A 35 1.94 -15.54 -6.77
C GLY A 35 1.65 -16.34 -5.49
N ARG A 36 0.90 -15.76 -4.56
CA ARG A 36 0.53 -16.43 -3.30
C ARG A 36 -0.90 -16.94 -3.30
N ARG A 37 -1.53 -16.96 -4.47
CA ARG A 37 -2.94 -17.35 -4.62
C ARG A 37 -3.26 -18.70 -3.97
N GLU A 38 -2.48 -19.73 -4.30
CA GLU A 38 -2.74 -21.08 -3.78
C GLU A 38 -2.57 -21.14 -2.27
N GLN A 39 -1.54 -20.49 -1.76
CA GLN A 39 -1.27 -20.43 -0.32
C GLN A 39 -2.42 -19.72 0.41
N PHE A 40 -2.93 -18.63 -0.17
CA PHE A 40 -4.04 -17.88 0.40
C PHE A 40 -5.31 -18.72 0.47
N ILE A 41 -5.66 -19.38 -0.62
CA ILE A 41 -6.87 -20.21 -0.70
C ILE A 41 -6.77 -21.38 0.29
N ALA A 42 -5.64 -22.09 0.27
CA ALA A 42 -5.43 -23.23 1.18
C ALA A 42 -5.50 -22.78 2.64
N GLY A 43 -4.95 -21.62 2.96
CA GLY A 43 -4.99 -21.09 4.32
C GLY A 43 -6.41 -20.78 4.80
N LEU A 44 -7.22 -20.17 3.96
CA LEU A 44 -8.63 -19.90 4.32
C LEU A 44 -9.46 -21.17 4.48
N VAL A 45 -9.22 -22.15 3.63
CA VAL A 45 -9.91 -23.44 3.75
C VAL A 45 -9.50 -24.15 5.04
N GLU A 46 -8.20 -24.24 5.29
CA GLU A 46 -7.67 -24.98 6.43
C GLU A 46 -7.91 -24.28 7.77
N LYS A 47 -7.67 -22.97 7.82
CA LYS A 47 -7.65 -22.23 9.08
C LYS A 47 -9.00 -21.60 9.43
N ALA A 48 -9.80 -21.27 8.43
CA ALA A 48 -11.07 -20.58 8.64
C ALA A 48 -12.29 -21.38 8.19
N GLY A 49 -12.09 -22.53 7.58
CA GLY A 49 -13.20 -23.39 7.14
C GLY A 49 -13.94 -22.87 5.92
N TRP A 50 -13.30 -22.04 5.11
CA TRP A 50 -13.95 -21.52 3.91
C TRP A 50 -14.10 -22.58 2.84
N ASP A 51 -15.16 -22.46 2.05
CA ASP A 51 -15.31 -23.23 0.82
C ASP A 51 -14.22 -22.82 -0.17
N PRO A 52 -13.54 -23.80 -0.82
CA PRO A 52 -12.44 -23.46 -1.75
C PRO A 52 -12.87 -22.55 -2.88
N GLU A 53 -14.05 -22.70 -3.43
CA GLU A 53 -14.53 -21.86 -4.53
C GLU A 53 -14.76 -20.42 -4.07
N TRP A 54 -15.26 -20.25 -2.86
CA TRP A 54 -15.45 -18.92 -2.28
C TRP A 54 -14.13 -18.24 -2.00
N ALA A 55 -13.16 -18.99 -1.48
CA ALA A 55 -11.82 -18.45 -1.23
C ALA A 55 -11.16 -17.99 -2.53
N GLU A 56 -11.30 -18.77 -3.59
CA GLU A 56 -10.78 -18.40 -4.91
C GLU A 56 -11.46 -17.17 -5.46
N ALA A 57 -12.78 -17.10 -5.41
CA ALA A 57 -13.52 -15.95 -5.90
C ALA A 57 -13.17 -14.69 -5.13
N HIS A 58 -13.02 -14.80 -3.82
CA HIS A 58 -12.61 -13.70 -2.96
C HIS A 58 -11.22 -13.16 -3.35
N PHE A 59 -10.26 -14.06 -3.55
CA PHE A 59 -8.92 -13.68 -3.96
C PHE A 59 -8.93 -13.00 -5.32
N GLN A 60 -9.60 -13.60 -6.32
CA GLN A 60 -9.65 -13.05 -7.67
C GLN A 60 -10.30 -11.67 -7.71
N HIS A 61 -11.31 -11.46 -6.87
CA HIS A 61 -12.02 -10.18 -6.87
C HIS A 61 -11.22 -9.06 -6.21
N PHE A 62 -10.50 -9.34 -5.14
CA PHE A 62 -9.87 -8.31 -4.32
C PHE A 62 -8.36 -8.20 -4.47
N ALA A 63 -7.65 -9.30 -4.68
CA ALA A 63 -6.19 -9.28 -4.68
C ALA A 63 -5.57 -8.31 -5.69
N PRO A 64 -6.09 -8.16 -6.92
CA PRO A 64 -5.48 -7.24 -7.88
C PRO A 64 -5.44 -5.78 -7.41
N MET A 65 -6.35 -5.40 -6.51
CA MET A 65 -6.39 -4.05 -5.97
C MET A 65 -5.30 -3.80 -4.91
N PHE A 66 -4.75 -4.85 -4.34
CA PHE A 66 -3.80 -4.76 -3.23
C PHE A 66 -2.39 -5.15 -3.61
N GLU A 67 -2.19 -5.81 -4.76
CA GLU A 67 -0.86 -6.21 -5.17
C GLU A 67 0.01 -5.02 -5.51
N ILE A 68 1.25 -5.06 -5.06
CA ILE A 68 2.25 -4.06 -5.42
C ILE A 68 3.43 -4.74 -6.09
N GLY A 69 4.14 -4.02 -6.97
CA GLY A 69 5.31 -4.55 -7.68
C GLY A 69 6.52 -4.67 -6.75
N ASN A 70 6.90 -3.56 -6.13
CA ASN A 70 7.85 -3.54 -5.04
C ASN A 70 7.59 -2.32 -4.17
N GLU A 71 8.11 -2.35 -2.94
CA GLU A 71 7.81 -1.36 -1.93
C GLU A 71 8.31 0.04 -2.29
N VAL A 72 9.52 0.12 -2.83
CA VAL A 72 10.13 1.40 -3.17
C VAL A 72 9.37 2.10 -4.30
N ASP A 73 9.13 1.38 -5.38
CA ASP A 73 8.42 1.94 -6.54
C ASP A 73 7.00 2.33 -6.18
N PHE A 74 6.33 1.54 -5.33
CA PHE A 74 4.99 1.85 -4.89
C PHE A 74 4.95 3.15 -4.10
N VAL A 75 5.85 3.31 -3.13
CA VAL A 75 5.90 4.53 -2.29
C VAL A 75 6.23 5.76 -3.13
N LEU A 76 7.18 5.64 -4.06
CA LEU A 76 7.54 6.75 -4.94
C LEU A 76 6.40 7.16 -5.86
N SER A 77 5.70 6.17 -6.44
CA SER A 77 4.51 6.41 -7.26
C SER A 77 3.42 7.11 -6.48
N GLU A 78 3.14 6.65 -5.27
CA GLU A 78 2.13 7.23 -4.41
C GLU A 78 2.49 8.66 -3.99
N ALA A 79 3.76 8.91 -3.70
CA ALA A 79 4.23 10.26 -3.37
C ALA A 79 3.98 11.22 -4.52
N LYS A 80 4.29 10.79 -5.74
CA LYS A 80 4.06 11.59 -6.94
C LYS A 80 2.58 11.88 -7.13
N ARG A 81 1.74 10.85 -6.96
CA ARG A 81 0.30 10.99 -7.10
C ARG A 81 -0.27 11.98 -6.07
N ARG A 82 0.17 11.89 -4.82
CA ARG A 82 -0.28 12.79 -3.75
C ARG A 82 0.16 14.24 -4.00
N ARG A 83 1.37 14.44 -4.51
CA ARG A 83 1.85 15.79 -4.84
C ARG A 83 1.03 16.43 -5.95
N LEU A 84 0.66 15.65 -6.95
CA LEU A 84 -0.18 16.15 -8.03
C LEU A 84 -1.59 16.52 -7.54
N ARG A 85 -2.11 15.72 -6.61
CA ARG A 85 -3.44 15.97 -6.07
C ARG A 85 -3.47 17.11 -5.07
N TYR A 86 -2.41 17.27 -4.28
CA TYR A 86 -2.33 18.29 -3.24
C TYR A 86 -1.05 19.13 -3.41
N PRO A 87 -1.01 20.02 -4.41
CA PRO A 87 0.25 20.68 -4.77
C PRO A 87 0.82 21.60 -3.71
N LYS A 88 0.03 22.01 -2.73
CA LYS A 88 0.52 22.90 -1.66
C LYS A 88 1.06 22.14 -0.46
N LEU A 89 0.93 20.82 -0.45
CA LEU A 89 1.39 20.02 0.69
C LEU A 89 2.78 19.49 0.46
N MET A 90 3.52 19.34 1.56
CA MET A 90 4.77 18.60 1.55
C MET A 90 4.45 17.11 1.60
N VAL A 91 5.04 16.33 0.70
CA VAL A 91 4.86 14.88 0.64
C VAL A 91 6.22 14.21 0.67
N ALA A 92 6.43 13.35 1.65
CA ALA A 92 7.70 12.64 1.82
C ALA A 92 7.52 11.14 1.67
N PRO A 93 8.26 10.49 0.75
CA PRO A 93 8.27 9.04 0.64
C PRO A 93 9.29 8.45 1.61
N LEU A 94 8.83 7.54 2.47
CA LEU A 94 9.65 6.91 3.48
C LEU A 94 9.58 5.40 3.35
N LEU A 95 10.66 4.73 3.73
CA LEU A 95 10.73 3.27 3.76
C LEU A 95 11.24 2.80 5.10
N TYR A 96 10.48 1.95 5.76
CA TYR A 96 10.90 1.26 6.96
C TYR A 96 11.53 -0.08 6.57
N ARG A 97 12.80 -0.26 6.89
CA ARG A 97 13.49 -1.51 6.63
C ARG A 97 13.36 -2.42 7.84
N THR A 98 12.69 -3.55 7.66
CA THR A 98 12.51 -4.52 8.74
C THR A 98 13.83 -5.20 9.12
N GLU A 99 14.79 -5.23 8.20
CA GLU A 99 16.10 -5.86 8.42
C GLU A 99 16.93 -5.14 9.46
N ASP A 100 16.83 -3.81 9.53
CA ASP A 100 17.61 -3.01 10.47
C ASP A 100 16.74 -2.14 11.39
N SER A 101 15.41 -2.23 11.24
CA SER A 101 14.45 -1.43 12.00
C SER A 101 14.68 0.07 11.87
N GLN A 102 15.16 0.51 10.71
CA GLN A 102 15.45 1.92 10.42
C GLN A 102 14.47 2.50 9.42
N LEU A 103 14.22 3.78 9.55
CA LEU A 103 13.38 4.54 8.64
C LEU A 103 14.26 5.35 7.70
N TYR A 104 14.04 5.19 6.40
CA TYR A 104 14.80 5.87 5.36
C TYR A 104 13.90 6.80 4.57
N GLN A 105 14.39 7.99 4.27
CA GLN A 105 13.71 8.85 3.30
C GLN A 105 14.21 8.46 1.91
N LEU A 106 13.27 8.18 1.01
CA LEU A 106 13.61 7.80 -0.35
C LEU A 106 13.93 9.03 -1.17
N LYS A 107 14.99 8.94 -1.97
CA LYS A 107 15.28 9.95 -2.97
C LYS A 107 14.34 9.76 -4.14
N GLU A 108 13.66 10.81 -4.50
CA GLU A 108 12.89 10.81 -5.73
C GLU A 108 13.83 11.07 -6.88
N GLY A 109 13.64 10.29 -7.94
CA GLY A 109 14.45 10.48 -9.11
C GLY A 109 14.31 11.89 -9.65
N THR A 110 15.43 12.50 -9.99
CA THR A 110 15.43 13.74 -10.76
C THR A 110 15.06 13.38 -12.19
N LEU A 111 13.84 13.39 -12.47
CA LEU A 111 13.39 13.12 -13.83
C LEU A 111 13.18 14.40 -14.60
#